data_ab914b357455ed54bb7028f53824888a
#
_entry.id   ab914b357455ed54bb7028f53824888a
#
_cell.length_a   1.000
_cell.length_b   1.000
_cell.length_c   1.000
_cell.angle_alpha   90.00
_cell.angle_beta   90.00
_cell.angle_gamma   90.00
#
_symmetry.space_group_name_H-M   'P 1'
#
loop_
_entity.id
_entity.type
_entity.pdbx_description
1 polymer ?
#
loop_
_entity_poly.entity_id
_entity_poly.type
_entity_poly.pdbx_seq_one_letter_code
_entity_poly.pdbx_strand_id
1 'polypeptide(L)'
;MNTIAYLGWRSVLNRRGSVLLTVLSIALSVAMLIGVERLRNDARDGFARTVSGTDLIVGARGGQVQLLLYSVFHIGNASNNLSWQSVQHIAALPQVDWVVPLSLGDTHLGYRVVGTTAEYFARFRHGDDRALVFAAGRAFAPAPEGIFETVIGAELAVRHGYQVGAKIVLSHGSGGFADHGDKPFTVVGILAPSGTPVDRSVLVSLEGIEAIHVDWQGGAPIPGVSIGAEHVRKFDLTPKTVTAAMVGLKNRVTVFRVQRQINTFADEPLTAILPGATLQELWSLVGVAERALLAVAAVVVVVGLAGLVAVMIAGLGERRRELAILRALGAGPRHVLGLLMLESVTLAVLGILCGLLLVHGLIWMSGGWLTTTYGIYLGIGWPSLSEWGLLGAVLAASVLASLVPAYRAYRYAVADGMTIRM
;
A
#
# COMPACT_ATOMS: atom_id res chain seq x y z
N MET A 1 -14.78 -44.33 7.31
CA MET A 1 -15.37 -42.99 7.43
C MET A 1 -16.41 -43.03 8.52
N ASN A 2 -16.19 -42.34 9.65
CA ASN A 2 -17.08 -42.47 10.82
C ASN A 2 -18.53 -42.10 10.43
N THR A 3 -19.49 -42.96 10.82
CA THR A 3 -20.94 -42.82 10.53
C THR A 3 -21.50 -41.44 10.91
N ILE A 4 -20.89 -40.81 11.94
CA ILE A 4 -21.21 -39.47 12.41
C ILE A 4 -20.82 -38.40 11.37
N ALA A 5 -19.66 -38.52 10.72
CA ALA A 5 -19.19 -37.59 9.71
C ALA A 5 -20.05 -37.65 8.43
N TYR A 6 -20.51 -38.85 8.03
CA TYR A 6 -21.42 -39.08 6.91
C TYR A 6 -22.80 -38.48 7.15
N LEU A 7 -23.35 -38.68 8.33
CA LEU A 7 -24.67 -38.11 8.72
C LEU A 7 -24.58 -36.58 8.79
N GLY A 8 -23.50 -36.03 9.33
CA GLY A 8 -23.25 -34.57 9.35
C GLY A 8 -23.25 -33.98 7.95
N TRP A 9 -22.50 -34.59 7.02
CA TRP A 9 -22.41 -34.15 5.64
C TRP A 9 -23.74 -34.17 4.90
N ARG A 10 -24.54 -35.27 5.03
CA ARG A 10 -25.87 -35.35 4.43
C ARG A 10 -26.86 -34.33 5.00
N SER A 11 -26.73 -34.03 6.30
CA SER A 11 -27.55 -33.04 6.97
C SER A 11 -27.29 -31.61 6.43
N VAL A 12 -26.00 -31.27 6.19
CA VAL A 12 -25.56 -30.00 5.59
C VAL A 12 -26.16 -29.86 4.17
N LEU A 13 -26.16 -30.93 3.36
CA LEU A 13 -26.66 -30.91 2.01
C LEU A 13 -28.21 -30.74 1.93
N ASN A 14 -28.94 -31.17 2.94
CA ASN A 14 -30.41 -31.03 2.96
C ASN A 14 -30.91 -29.60 3.25
N ARG A 15 -29.99 -28.70 3.74
CA ARG A 15 -30.29 -27.31 4.15
C ARG A 15 -29.48 -26.30 3.37
N ARG A 16 -29.37 -26.50 2.07
CA ARG A 16 -28.50 -25.71 1.18
C ARG A 16 -28.65 -24.20 1.37
N GLY A 17 -29.87 -23.67 1.54
CA GLY A 17 -30.08 -22.22 1.71
C GLY A 17 -29.51 -21.66 2.99
N SER A 18 -29.81 -22.27 4.16
CA SER A 18 -29.29 -21.81 5.45
C SER A 18 -27.79 -22.00 5.57
N VAL A 19 -27.26 -23.12 5.07
CA VAL A 19 -25.83 -23.40 5.01
C VAL A 19 -25.10 -22.38 4.15
N LEU A 20 -25.63 -22.12 2.94
CA LEU A 20 -25.04 -21.14 2.02
C LEU A 20 -25.01 -19.73 2.65
N LEU A 21 -26.10 -19.28 3.27
CA LEU A 21 -26.14 -17.99 3.95
C LEU A 21 -25.14 -17.90 5.10
N THR A 22 -25.00 -18.97 5.89
CA THR A 22 -24.03 -19.00 6.99
C THR A 22 -22.59 -18.97 6.47
N VAL A 23 -22.27 -19.82 5.48
CA VAL A 23 -20.93 -19.83 4.87
C VAL A 23 -20.62 -18.49 4.22
N LEU A 24 -21.58 -17.88 3.51
CA LEU A 24 -21.42 -16.57 2.91
C LEU A 24 -21.19 -15.48 3.96
N SER A 25 -21.95 -15.48 5.07
CA SER A 25 -21.78 -14.52 6.15
C SER A 25 -20.39 -14.61 6.79
N ILE A 26 -19.93 -15.82 7.09
CA ILE A 26 -18.57 -16.04 7.63
C ILE A 26 -17.51 -15.66 6.58
N ALA A 27 -17.71 -16.03 5.31
CA ALA A 27 -16.80 -15.71 4.23
C ALA A 27 -16.61 -14.21 4.05
N LEU A 28 -17.71 -13.43 4.05
CA LEU A 28 -17.65 -11.96 3.97
C LEU A 28 -16.96 -11.35 5.20
N SER A 29 -17.24 -11.89 6.40
CA SER A 29 -16.60 -11.43 7.64
C SER A 29 -15.09 -11.68 7.62
N VAL A 30 -14.68 -12.88 7.18
CA VAL A 30 -13.26 -13.23 7.05
C VAL A 30 -12.61 -12.42 5.93
N ALA A 31 -13.27 -12.25 4.80
CA ALA A 31 -12.75 -11.45 3.69
C ALA A 31 -12.50 -10.00 4.11
N MET A 32 -13.42 -9.39 4.86
CA MET A 32 -13.25 -8.05 5.39
C MET A 32 -12.08 -7.98 6.40
N LEU A 33 -12.02 -8.91 7.35
CA LEU A 33 -10.98 -8.94 8.38
C LEU A 33 -9.59 -9.12 7.78
N ILE A 34 -9.42 -10.12 6.92
CA ILE A 34 -8.12 -10.42 6.27
C ILE A 34 -7.77 -9.36 5.23
N GLY A 35 -8.76 -8.85 4.48
CA GLY A 35 -8.54 -7.78 3.51
C GLY A 35 -8.02 -6.50 4.15
N VAL A 36 -8.58 -6.08 5.28
CA VAL A 36 -8.10 -4.91 6.05
C VAL A 36 -6.70 -5.16 6.60
N GLU A 37 -6.45 -6.35 7.19
CA GLU A 37 -5.14 -6.68 7.75
C GLU A 37 -4.06 -6.73 6.67
N ARG A 38 -4.35 -7.32 5.51
CA ARG A 38 -3.41 -7.40 4.39
C ARG A 38 -3.11 -6.02 3.80
N LEU A 39 -4.14 -5.23 3.52
CA LEU A 39 -3.97 -3.86 3.04
C LEU A 39 -3.09 -3.04 3.99
N ARG A 40 -3.31 -3.18 5.30
CA ARG A 40 -2.51 -2.52 6.33
C ARG A 40 -1.03 -2.92 6.28
N ASN A 41 -0.76 -4.23 6.25
CA ASN A 41 0.60 -4.76 6.26
C ASN A 41 1.34 -4.42 4.96
N ASP A 42 0.71 -4.64 3.81
CA ASP A 42 1.32 -4.37 2.51
C ASP A 42 1.59 -2.87 2.31
N ALA A 43 0.68 -1.99 2.77
CA ALA A 43 0.91 -0.56 2.75
C ALA A 43 2.11 -0.17 3.64
N ARG A 44 2.17 -0.66 4.88
CA ARG A 44 3.29 -0.39 5.80
C ARG A 44 4.62 -0.86 5.23
N ASP A 45 4.65 -2.06 4.71
CA ASP A 45 5.87 -2.65 4.11
C ASP A 45 6.30 -1.88 2.85
N GLY A 46 5.35 -1.50 2.00
CA GLY A 46 5.62 -0.70 0.81
C GLY A 46 6.25 0.65 1.15
N PHE A 47 5.67 1.35 2.12
CA PHE A 47 6.22 2.64 2.60
C PHE A 47 7.58 2.47 3.27
N ALA A 48 7.76 1.48 4.14
CA ALA A 48 9.03 1.23 4.81
C ALA A 48 10.16 0.92 3.82
N ARG A 49 9.87 0.17 2.75
CA ARG A 49 10.85 -0.16 1.70
C ARG A 49 11.33 1.04 0.91
N THR A 50 10.53 2.10 0.78
CA THR A 50 10.86 3.28 -0.04
C THR A 50 11.88 4.21 0.64
N VAL A 51 12.07 4.10 1.94
CA VAL A 51 12.85 5.05 2.77
C VAL A 51 14.24 4.53 3.13
N SER A 52 14.72 3.46 2.50
CA SER A 52 16.05 2.90 2.77
C SER A 52 17.18 3.83 2.37
N GLY A 53 18.29 3.81 3.11
CA GLY A 53 19.57 4.39 2.70
C GLY A 53 19.70 5.91 2.81
N THR A 54 18.65 6.65 3.19
CA THR A 54 18.70 8.11 3.37
C THR A 54 18.66 8.46 4.85
N ASP A 55 19.65 9.24 5.33
CA ASP A 55 19.73 9.60 6.75
C ASP A 55 18.83 10.79 7.09
N LEU A 56 18.80 11.83 6.24
CA LEU A 56 17.94 13.00 6.39
C LEU A 56 17.28 13.38 5.06
N ILE A 57 16.10 13.96 5.14
CA ILE A 57 15.45 14.67 4.03
C ILE A 57 15.27 16.12 4.48
N VAL A 58 15.67 17.05 3.62
CA VAL A 58 15.63 18.48 3.88
C VAL A 58 14.70 19.16 2.88
N GLY A 59 13.91 20.09 3.38
CA GLY A 59 13.03 20.95 2.57
C GLY A 59 12.85 22.32 3.22
N ALA A 60 12.11 23.19 2.59
CA ALA A 60 11.67 24.43 3.22
C ALA A 60 10.86 24.15 4.48
N ARG A 61 10.85 25.08 5.44
CA ARG A 61 10.14 24.90 6.71
C ARG A 61 8.67 24.59 6.49
N GLY A 62 8.23 23.44 7.02
CA GLY A 62 6.89 22.93 6.86
C GLY A 62 6.60 21.70 7.73
N GLY A 63 5.50 21.02 7.47
CA GLY A 63 5.15 19.78 8.16
C GLY A 63 6.09 18.63 7.82
N GLN A 64 6.58 17.91 8.84
CA GLN A 64 7.53 16.81 8.65
C GLN A 64 6.93 15.68 7.79
N VAL A 65 5.71 15.28 8.11
CA VAL A 65 4.98 14.26 7.33
C VAL A 65 4.71 14.73 5.89
N GLN A 66 4.38 16.01 5.71
CA GLN A 66 4.17 16.57 4.36
C GLN A 66 5.48 16.50 3.54
N LEU A 67 6.61 16.89 4.14
CA LEU A 67 7.93 16.81 3.50
C LEU A 67 8.25 15.36 3.07
N LEU A 68 8.00 14.39 3.93
CA LEU A 68 8.17 12.97 3.60
C LEU A 68 7.26 12.55 2.44
N LEU A 69 5.98 12.92 2.48
CA LEU A 69 4.99 12.52 1.48
C LEU A 69 5.33 13.03 0.08
N TYR A 70 5.67 14.31 -0.08
CA TYR A 70 5.96 14.81 -1.42
C TYR A 70 7.36 14.42 -1.92
N SER A 71 8.38 14.36 -1.06
CA SER A 71 9.76 14.11 -1.49
C SER A 71 10.05 12.64 -1.80
N VAL A 72 9.43 11.71 -1.07
CA VAL A 72 9.69 10.26 -1.18
C VAL A 72 8.55 9.53 -1.88
N PHE A 73 7.32 9.85 -1.50
CA PHE A 73 6.14 9.15 -2.03
C PHE A 73 5.49 9.86 -3.22
N HIS A 74 5.98 11.04 -3.56
CA HIS A 74 5.47 11.90 -4.65
C HIS A 74 3.97 12.24 -4.49
N ILE A 75 3.49 12.27 -3.23
CA ILE A 75 2.09 12.57 -2.87
C ILE A 75 2.00 14.01 -2.38
N GLY A 76 1.10 14.80 -2.98
CA GLY A 76 0.94 16.21 -2.67
C GLY A 76 2.01 17.10 -3.32
N ASN A 77 2.09 18.36 -2.90
CA ASN A 77 3.02 19.35 -3.43
C ASN A 77 3.71 20.07 -2.26
N ALA A 78 4.92 20.54 -2.50
CA ALA A 78 5.60 21.44 -1.57
C ALA A 78 4.92 22.81 -1.55
N SER A 79 4.85 23.43 -0.38
CA SER A 79 4.36 24.81 -0.23
C SER A 79 5.42 25.83 -0.62
N ASN A 80 6.70 25.53 -0.37
CA ASN A 80 7.86 26.34 -0.67
C ASN A 80 9.03 25.45 -1.10
N ASN A 81 9.97 26.04 -1.81
CA ASN A 81 11.22 25.41 -2.22
C ASN A 81 12.37 25.89 -1.31
N LEU A 82 13.46 25.13 -1.27
CA LEU A 82 14.73 25.56 -0.68
C LEU A 82 15.66 26.09 -1.77
N SER A 83 16.47 27.10 -1.43
CA SER A 83 17.41 27.72 -2.36
C SER A 83 18.55 26.76 -2.72
N TRP A 84 19.08 26.89 -3.93
CA TRP A 84 20.26 26.15 -4.36
C TRP A 84 21.49 26.43 -3.47
N GLN A 85 21.59 27.68 -2.99
CA GLN A 85 22.65 28.08 -2.05
C GLN A 85 22.58 27.26 -0.75
N SER A 86 21.40 27.02 -0.21
CA SER A 86 21.22 26.17 0.96
C SER A 86 21.58 24.70 0.69
N VAL A 87 21.28 24.17 -0.50
CA VAL A 87 21.72 22.83 -0.90
C VAL A 87 23.24 22.73 -0.90
N GLN A 88 23.90 23.71 -1.50
CA GLN A 88 25.36 23.77 -1.53
C GLN A 88 25.98 23.92 -0.12
N HIS A 89 25.35 24.73 0.74
CA HIS A 89 25.77 24.83 2.13
C HIS A 89 25.68 23.49 2.87
N ILE A 90 24.56 22.76 2.70
CA ILE A 90 24.39 21.45 3.32
C ILE A 90 25.41 20.45 2.78
N ALA A 91 25.70 20.46 1.49
CA ALA A 91 26.71 19.61 0.88
C ALA A 91 28.13 19.90 1.39
N ALA A 92 28.40 21.12 1.77
CA ALA A 92 29.71 21.54 2.32
C ALA A 92 29.91 21.18 3.81
N LEU A 93 28.89 20.69 4.51
CA LEU A 93 28.99 20.28 5.92
C LEU A 93 29.94 19.07 6.06
N PRO A 94 30.93 19.11 6.99
CA PRO A 94 31.93 18.05 7.12
C PRO A 94 31.37 16.64 7.38
N GLN A 95 30.20 16.56 7.98
CA GLN A 95 29.49 15.30 8.34
C GLN A 95 28.71 14.69 7.16
N VAL A 96 28.41 15.48 6.13
CA VAL A 96 27.67 15.06 4.95
C VAL A 96 28.58 14.30 4.00
N ASP A 97 28.11 13.17 3.51
CA ASP A 97 28.74 12.35 2.49
C ASP A 97 28.25 12.72 1.09
N TRP A 98 26.92 12.84 0.94
CA TRP A 98 26.28 13.18 -0.32
C TRP A 98 24.96 13.92 -0.10
N VAL A 99 24.59 14.72 -1.11
CA VAL A 99 23.30 15.40 -1.19
C VAL A 99 22.72 15.16 -2.58
N VAL A 100 21.52 14.64 -2.64
CA VAL A 100 20.77 14.45 -3.88
C VAL A 100 19.55 15.36 -3.86
N PRO A 101 19.55 16.45 -4.63
CA PRO A 101 18.43 17.39 -4.71
C PRO A 101 17.30 16.80 -5.55
N LEU A 102 16.07 17.21 -5.21
CA LEU A 102 14.83 16.80 -5.87
C LEU A 102 14.01 18.04 -6.25
N SER A 103 13.66 18.17 -7.51
CA SER A 103 12.74 19.19 -8.01
C SER A 103 11.46 18.52 -8.51
N LEU A 104 10.32 18.92 -7.95
CA LEU A 104 9.00 18.35 -8.23
C LEU A 104 8.05 19.48 -8.65
N GLY A 105 7.23 19.25 -9.64
CA GLY A 105 6.27 20.27 -10.12
C GLY A 105 5.61 19.87 -11.42
N ASP A 106 6.37 19.23 -12.28
CA ASP A 106 5.92 18.80 -13.59
C ASP A 106 5.35 17.39 -13.59
N THR A 107 4.66 17.04 -14.67
CA THR A 107 4.08 15.73 -14.90
C THR A 107 4.25 15.30 -16.35
N HIS A 108 4.13 14.01 -16.58
CA HIS A 108 3.96 13.42 -17.91
C HIS A 108 2.80 12.43 -17.87
N LEU A 109 1.72 12.70 -18.59
CA LEU A 109 0.49 11.88 -18.58
C LEU A 109 -0.04 11.57 -17.16
N GLY A 110 0.12 12.52 -16.23
CA GLY A 110 -0.26 12.36 -14.81
C GLY A 110 0.78 11.66 -13.93
N TYR A 111 1.89 11.19 -14.48
CA TYR A 111 3.03 10.68 -13.74
C TYR A 111 3.93 11.82 -13.28
N ARG A 112 4.45 11.73 -12.06
CA ARG A 112 5.33 12.76 -11.51
C ARG A 112 6.67 12.80 -12.23
N VAL A 113 7.10 14.02 -12.57
CA VAL A 113 8.46 14.31 -13.01
C VAL A 113 9.29 14.65 -11.78
N VAL A 114 10.47 14.05 -11.71
CA VAL A 114 11.46 14.26 -10.64
C VAL A 114 12.73 14.79 -11.29
N GLY A 115 12.97 16.07 -11.16
CA GLY A 115 14.26 16.67 -11.49
C GLY A 115 15.28 16.31 -10.42
N THR A 116 16.42 15.76 -10.81
CA THR A 116 17.46 15.30 -9.87
C THR A 116 18.83 15.25 -10.55
N THR A 117 19.84 14.74 -9.86
CA THR A 117 21.17 14.50 -10.42
C THR A 117 21.38 13.02 -10.75
N ALA A 118 22.40 12.72 -11.57
CA ALA A 118 22.76 11.33 -11.89
C ALA A 118 23.15 10.52 -10.63
N GLU A 119 23.57 11.19 -9.55
CA GLU A 119 23.85 10.56 -8.26
C GLU A 119 22.62 9.89 -7.64
N TYR A 120 21.42 10.32 -7.99
CA TYR A 120 20.18 9.68 -7.52
C TYR A 120 20.20 8.17 -7.79
N PHE A 121 20.58 7.76 -8.99
CA PHE A 121 20.63 6.33 -9.37
C PHE A 121 21.68 5.54 -8.58
N ALA A 122 22.76 6.18 -8.17
CA ALA A 122 23.82 5.56 -7.38
C ALA A 122 23.50 5.52 -5.88
N ARG A 123 22.78 6.54 -5.36
CA ARG A 123 22.56 6.75 -3.92
C ARG A 123 21.19 6.27 -3.43
N PHE A 124 20.17 6.30 -4.28
CA PHE A 124 18.85 5.82 -3.88
C PHE A 124 18.88 4.31 -3.56
N ARG A 125 18.30 3.97 -2.42
CA ARG A 125 18.17 2.59 -1.95
C ARG A 125 16.73 2.29 -1.61
N HIS A 126 16.32 1.05 -1.84
CA HIS A 126 14.98 0.57 -1.53
C HIS A 126 15.00 -0.85 -0.96
N GLY A 127 13.93 -1.25 -0.27
CA GLY A 127 13.85 -2.55 0.39
C GLY A 127 15.00 -2.79 1.36
N ASP A 128 15.68 -3.91 1.24
CA ASP A 128 16.83 -4.29 2.05
C ASP A 128 18.12 -3.68 1.47
N ASP A 129 18.16 -2.34 1.36
CA ASP A 129 19.32 -1.57 0.86
C ASP A 129 19.70 -1.86 -0.60
N ARG A 130 18.71 -2.22 -1.44
CA ARG A 130 18.95 -2.52 -2.86
C ARG A 130 19.07 -1.23 -3.68
N ALA A 131 20.02 -1.22 -4.60
CA ALA A 131 20.19 -0.13 -5.58
C ALA A 131 19.13 -0.22 -6.69
N LEU A 132 18.87 0.90 -7.36
CA LEU A 132 18.11 0.91 -8.61
C LEU A 132 18.87 0.15 -9.70
N VAL A 133 18.14 -0.65 -10.46
CA VAL A 133 18.67 -1.44 -11.57
C VAL A 133 18.02 -0.97 -12.86
N PHE A 134 18.81 -0.83 -13.93
CA PHE A 134 18.29 -0.54 -15.26
C PHE A 134 17.86 -1.84 -15.94
N ALA A 135 16.60 -1.89 -16.37
CA ALA A 135 16.11 -2.96 -17.23
C ALA A 135 16.60 -2.77 -18.67
N ALA A 136 16.77 -1.50 -19.11
CA ALA A 136 17.31 -1.13 -20.41
C ALA A 136 17.95 0.25 -20.34
N GLY A 137 18.97 0.48 -21.19
CA GLY A 137 19.62 1.77 -21.31
C GLY A 137 20.55 2.13 -20.14
N ARG A 138 20.61 3.42 -19.79
CA ARG A 138 21.53 3.99 -18.80
C ARG A 138 20.92 5.18 -18.05
N ALA A 139 21.58 5.67 -17.04
CA ALA A 139 21.31 6.99 -16.44
C ALA A 139 21.49 8.10 -17.49
N PHE A 140 20.82 9.23 -17.30
CA PHE A 140 21.06 10.42 -18.11
C PHE A 140 22.47 10.96 -17.87
N ALA A 141 23.05 11.55 -18.90
CA ALA A 141 24.36 12.17 -18.82
C ALA A 141 24.29 13.49 -18.05
N PRO A 142 25.39 13.97 -17.45
CA PRO A 142 25.48 15.33 -16.94
C PRO A 142 25.23 16.37 -18.05
N ALA A 143 24.83 17.57 -17.64
CA ALA A 143 24.77 18.72 -18.57
C ALA A 143 26.18 19.02 -19.15
N PRO A 144 26.26 19.51 -20.39
CA PRO A 144 25.14 19.91 -21.28
C PRO A 144 24.55 18.78 -22.13
N GLU A 145 25.15 17.58 -22.19
CA GLU A 145 24.73 16.50 -23.11
C GLU A 145 23.37 15.92 -22.70
N GLY A 146 23.18 15.69 -21.39
CA GLY A 146 22.00 15.01 -20.84
C GLY A 146 20.80 15.91 -20.50
N ILE A 147 20.79 17.20 -20.91
CA ILE A 147 19.72 18.16 -20.54
C ILE A 147 18.35 17.64 -20.91
N PHE A 148 18.18 17.06 -22.10
CA PHE A 148 16.93 16.50 -22.59
C PHE A 148 16.92 14.96 -22.62
N GLU A 149 17.71 14.34 -21.74
CA GLU A 149 17.65 12.90 -21.49
C GLU A 149 16.74 12.62 -20.28
N THR A 150 16.04 11.50 -20.34
CA THR A 150 15.18 11.06 -19.23
C THR A 150 15.33 9.57 -18.97
N VAL A 151 15.14 9.20 -17.72
CA VAL A 151 14.98 7.81 -17.27
C VAL A 151 13.56 7.65 -16.75
N ILE A 152 12.90 6.58 -17.14
CA ILE A 152 11.51 6.31 -16.73
C ILE A 152 11.41 5.06 -15.86
N GLY A 153 10.42 5.07 -14.96
CA GLY A 153 10.11 3.93 -14.12
C GLY A 153 9.46 2.78 -14.88
N ALA A 154 9.57 1.58 -14.32
CA ALA A 154 9.12 0.33 -14.95
C ALA A 154 7.63 0.34 -15.32
N GLU A 155 6.76 0.82 -14.42
CA GLU A 155 5.31 0.83 -14.64
C GLU A 155 4.93 1.76 -15.79
N LEU A 156 5.52 2.96 -15.82
CA LEU A 156 5.28 3.92 -16.90
C LEU A 156 5.69 3.33 -18.26
N ALA A 157 6.87 2.69 -18.32
CA ALA A 157 7.37 2.09 -19.55
C ALA A 157 6.42 0.98 -20.07
N VAL A 158 6.00 0.08 -19.21
CA VAL A 158 5.09 -1.02 -19.57
C VAL A 158 3.71 -0.50 -19.98
N ARG A 159 3.15 0.45 -19.23
CA ARG A 159 1.79 0.93 -19.47
C ARG A 159 1.63 1.69 -20.77
N HIS A 160 2.63 2.44 -21.17
CA HIS A 160 2.60 3.25 -22.41
C HIS A 160 3.44 2.65 -23.54
N GLY A 161 4.07 1.49 -23.33
CA GLY A 161 4.87 0.82 -24.34
C GLY A 161 6.15 1.59 -24.72
N TYR A 162 6.70 2.40 -23.79
CA TYR A 162 7.90 3.17 -24.05
C TYR A 162 9.14 2.28 -24.12
N GLN A 163 10.02 2.62 -25.05
CA GLN A 163 11.31 2.00 -25.24
C GLN A 163 12.42 3.07 -25.20
N VAL A 164 13.66 2.64 -25.00
CA VAL A 164 14.82 3.52 -25.11
C VAL A 164 14.83 4.16 -26.50
N GLY A 165 15.01 5.47 -26.56
CA GLY A 165 14.91 6.30 -27.77
C GLY A 165 13.53 6.95 -27.98
N ALA A 166 12.50 6.59 -27.22
CA ALA A 166 11.20 7.24 -27.28
C ALA A 166 11.31 8.72 -26.84
N LYS A 167 10.50 9.58 -27.45
CA LYS A 167 10.40 10.99 -27.06
C LYS A 167 9.16 11.21 -26.21
N ILE A 168 9.31 11.92 -25.09
CA ILE A 168 8.22 12.31 -24.21
C ILE A 168 8.20 13.82 -24.01
N VAL A 169 7.01 14.36 -23.77
CA VAL A 169 6.78 15.78 -23.49
C VAL A 169 6.35 15.93 -22.06
N LEU A 170 6.94 16.86 -21.33
CA LEU A 170 6.54 17.20 -19.97
C LEU A 170 5.48 18.28 -19.98
N SER A 171 4.62 18.28 -18.96
CA SER A 171 3.55 19.23 -18.77
C SER A 171 3.67 19.90 -17.41
N HIS A 172 3.39 21.19 -17.32
CA HIS A 172 3.47 21.92 -16.06
C HIS A 172 2.25 21.63 -15.18
N GLY A 173 2.50 21.25 -13.92
CA GLY A 173 1.45 20.97 -12.94
C GLY A 173 0.69 19.67 -13.19
N SER A 174 -0.26 19.35 -12.31
CA SER A 174 -1.06 18.11 -12.36
C SER A 174 -2.21 18.13 -13.37
N GLY A 175 -2.50 19.26 -13.99
CA GLY A 175 -3.65 19.47 -14.88
C GLY A 175 -3.34 19.56 -16.37
N GLY A 176 -2.06 19.45 -16.79
CA GLY A 176 -1.68 19.58 -18.20
C GLY A 176 -1.99 20.96 -18.82
N PHE A 177 -1.93 22.03 -18.01
CA PHE A 177 -2.30 23.38 -18.45
C PHE A 177 -1.37 23.97 -19.51
N ALA A 178 -0.13 23.49 -19.60
CA ALA A 178 0.80 23.86 -20.64
C ALA A 178 1.84 22.76 -20.85
N ASP A 179 1.96 22.32 -22.08
CA ASP A 179 2.91 21.28 -22.50
C ASP A 179 4.20 21.92 -23.03
N HIS A 180 5.35 21.37 -22.65
CA HIS A 180 6.65 21.75 -23.17
C HIS A 180 6.97 20.99 -24.48
N GLY A 181 6.05 21.04 -25.45
CA GLY A 181 6.15 20.30 -26.71
C GLY A 181 7.31 20.71 -27.62
N ASP A 182 7.84 21.91 -27.40
CA ASP A 182 9.02 22.47 -28.08
C ASP A 182 10.37 21.92 -27.56
N LYS A 183 10.33 21.25 -26.37
CA LYS A 183 11.51 20.72 -25.66
C LYS A 183 11.29 19.26 -25.24
N PRO A 184 11.14 18.32 -26.19
CA PRO A 184 10.91 16.90 -25.87
C PRO A 184 12.15 16.26 -25.25
N PHE A 185 11.91 15.36 -24.28
CA PHE A 185 12.95 14.53 -23.67
C PHE A 185 13.05 13.18 -24.36
N THR A 186 14.26 12.66 -24.47
CA THR A 186 14.53 11.32 -25.03
C THR A 186 14.73 10.32 -23.90
N VAL A 187 14.00 9.23 -23.91
CA VAL A 187 14.17 8.13 -22.94
C VAL A 187 15.49 7.43 -23.21
N VAL A 188 16.45 7.54 -22.28
CA VAL A 188 17.78 6.90 -22.37
C VAL A 188 17.90 5.69 -21.44
N GLY A 189 16.99 5.54 -20.48
CA GLY A 189 16.97 4.43 -19.56
C GLY A 189 15.58 4.09 -19.07
N ILE A 190 15.38 2.81 -18.77
CA ILE A 190 14.18 2.26 -18.16
C ILE A 190 14.61 1.48 -16.93
N LEU A 191 14.05 1.81 -15.77
CA LEU A 191 14.35 1.12 -14.52
C LEU A 191 13.63 -0.22 -14.43
N ALA A 192 14.23 -1.18 -13.76
CA ALA A 192 13.56 -2.41 -13.35
C ALA A 192 12.56 -2.12 -12.21
N PRO A 193 11.51 -2.96 -12.04
CA PRO A 193 10.55 -2.77 -10.96
C PRO A 193 11.22 -2.74 -9.59
N SER A 194 10.98 -1.68 -8.82
CA SER A 194 11.53 -1.47 -7.48
C SER A 194 10.49 -1.67 -6.36
N GLY A 195 9.20 -1.61 -6.71
CA GLY A 195 8.09 -1.60 -5.76
C GLY A 195 7.99 -0.29 -4.98
N THR A 196 8.55 0.80 -5.52
CA THR A 196 8.55 2.15 -4.94
C THR A 196 7.88 3.13 -5.90
N PRO A 197 7.56 4.36 -5.45
CA PRO A 197 7.02 5.41 -6.34
C PRO A 197 7.89 5.72 -7.56
N VAL A 198 9.18 5.37 -7.53
CA VAL A 198 10.09 5.53 -8.67
C VAL A 198 9.61 4.76 -9.91
N ASP A 199 8.93 3.64 -9.73
CA ASP A 199 8.36 2.85 -10.84
C ASP A 199 7.33 3.65 -11.67
N ARG A 200 6.78 4.71 -11.08
CA ARG A 200 5.76 5.61 -11.66
C ARG A 200 6.31 7.02 -11.92
N SER A 201 7.60 7.20 -11.98
CA SER A 201 8.22 8.50 -12.11
C SER A 201 8.95 8.65 -13.43
N VAL A 202 9.07 9.90 -13.85
CA VAL A 202 9.95 10.35 -14.94
C VAL A 202 11.09 11.11 -14.29
N LEU A 203 12.31 10.62 -14.45
CA LEU A 203 13.49 11.24 -13.85
C LEU A 203 14.26 12.00 -14.93
N VAL A 204 14.52 13.28 -14.67
CA VAL A 204 15.24 14.18 -15.56
C VAL A 204 16.33 14.93 -14.80
N SER A 205 17.29 15.51 -15.50
CA SER A 205 18.28 16.39 -14.84
C SER A 205 17.64 17.66 -14.30
N LEU A 206 18.23 18.25 -13.26
CA LEU A 206 17.79 19.57 -12.74
C LEU A 206 17.92 20.64 -13.81
N GLU A 207 19.00 20.60 -14.58
CA GLU A 207 19.22 21.49 -15.71
C GLU A 207 18.14 21.33 -16.80
N GLY A 208 17.61 20.10 -16.96
CA GLY A 208 16.48 19.83 -17.84
C GLY A 208 15.20 20.52 -17.37
N ILE A 209 14.94 20.56 -16.06
CA ILE A 209 13.82 21.33 -15.49
C ILE A 209 14.00 22.83 -15.72
N GLU A 210 15.19 23.38 -15.47
CA GLU A 210 15.46 24.80 -15.74
C GLU A 210 15.32 25.10 -17.24
N ALA A 211 15.79 24.19 -18.10
CA ALA A 211 15.75 24.32 -19.55
C ALA A 211 14.34 24.47 -20.11
N ILE A 212 13.38 23.73 -19.61
CA ILE A 212 11.97 23.84 -20.08
C ILE A 212 11.29 25.11 -19.57
N HIS A 213 11.84 25.78 -18.55
CA HIS A 213 11.28 26.97 -17.93
C HIS A 213 12.06 28.27 -18.24
N VAL A 214 13.08 28.24 -19.10
CA VAL A 214 13.87 29.44 -19.45
C VAL A 214 13.02 30.58 -20.02
N ASP A 215 11.99 30.25 -20.78
CA ASP A 215 11.00 31.16 -21.38
C ASP A 215 9.70 31.30 -20.59
N TRP A 216 9.78 30.98 -19.27
CA TRP A 216 8.64 31.04 -18.35
C TRP A 216 8.89 32.07 -17.24
N GLN A 217 7.81 32.72 -16.78
CA GLN A 217 7.83 33.63 -15.64
C GLN A 217 6.57 33.44 -14.78
N GLY A 218 6.73 33.29 -13.47
CA GLY A 218 5.59 33.14 -12.56
C GLY A 218 4.74 31.89 -12.81
N GLY A 219 5.32 30.83 -13.37
CA GLY A 219 4.63 29.57 -13.66
C GLY A 219 3.83 29.58 -14.98
N ALA A 220 4.03 30.57 -15.85
CA ALA A 220 3.39 30.67 -17.15
C ALA A 220 4.41 31.02 -18.25
N PRO A 221 4.20 30.60 -19.51
CA PRO A 221 5.06 30.96 -20.61
C PRO A 221 4.99 32.48 -20.87
N ILE A 222 6.13 33.09 -21.16
CA ILE A 222 6.22 34.52 -21.49
C ILE A 222 5.60 34.74 -22.88
N PRO A 223 4.54 35.58 -23.03
CA PRO A 223 3.90 35.77 -24.30
C PRO A 223 4.86 36.27 -25.38
N GLY A 224 4.90 35.58 -26.53
CA GLY A 224 5.74 35.92 -27.66
C GLY A 224 7.21 35.54 -27.55
N VAL A 225 7.63 34.84 -26.46
CA VAL A 225 8.96 34.31 -26.30
C VAL A 225 8.91 32.78 -26.36
N SER A 226 9.65 32.21 -27.27
CA SER A 226 9.85 30.74 -27.37
C SER A 226 11.33 30.49 -27.65
N ILE A 227 11.99 29.75 -26.78
CA ILE A 227 13.42 29.42 -26.86
C ILE A 227 13.55 27.94 -27.16
N GLY A 228 13.83 27.59 -28.41
CA GLY A 228 13.96 26.20 -28.85
C GLY A 228 15.10 25.47 -28.12
N ALA A 229 14.98 24.13 -28.04
CA ALA A 229 15.88 23.22 -27.33
C ALA A 229 17.38 23.41 -27.68
N GLU A 230 17.70 23.80 -28.91
CA GLU A 230 19.06 24.05 -29.38
C GLU A 230 19.69 25.33 -28.81
N HIS A 231 18.86 26.32 -28.44
CA HIS A 231 19.31 27.62 -27.91
C HIS A 231 19.40 27.65 -26.39
N VAL A 232 18.67 26.79 -25.71
CA VAL A 232 18.59 26.72 -24.23
C VAL A 232 19.97 26.48 -23.60
N ARG A 233 20.86 25.73 -24.28
CA ARG A 233 22.23 25.44 -23.80
C ARG A 233 23.10 26.69 -23.64
N LYS A 234 22.70 27.85 -24.15
CA LYS A 234 23.40 29.13 -24.02
C LYS A 234 23.06 29.87 -22.72
N PHE A 235 22.06 29.41 -21.99
CA PHE A 235 21.63 29.99 -20.74
C PHE A 235 22.29 29.30 -19.55
N ASP A 236 22.38 30.03 -18.43
CA ASP A 236 22.73 29.43 -17.15
C ASP A 236 21.55 28.57 -16.65
N LEU A 237 21.73 27.26 -16.66
CA LEU A 237 20.75 26.29 -16.23
C LEU A 237 21.00 25.78 -14.80
N THR A 238 21.83 26.50 -14.04
CA THR A 238 22.01 26.20 -12.60
C THR A 238 20.67 26.34 -11.90
N PRO A 239 20.19 25.33 -11.16
CA PRO A 239 18.95 25.41 -10.44
C PRO A 239 18.94 26.60 -9.47
N LYS A 240 17.85 27.35 -9.43
CA LYS A 240 17.69 28.42 -8.45
C LYS A 240 17.15 27.89 -7.12
N THR A 241 16.21 26.99 -7.23
CA THR A 241 15.57 26.35 -6.08
C THR A 241 15.30 24.88 -6.38
N VAL A 242 15.15 24.08 -5.32
CA VAL A 242 14.69 22.68 -5.39
C VAL A 242 13.61 22.42 -4.34
N THR A 243 12.83 21.41 -4.56
CA THR A 243 11.70 21.09 -3.68
C THR A 243 12.16 20.44 -2.37
N ALA A 244 13.13 19.55 -2.45
CA ALA A 244 13.73 18.85 -1.32
C ALA A 244 15.15 18.39 -1.65
N ALA A 245 15.88 17.91 -0.64
CA ALA A 245 17.15 17.24 -0.81
C ALA A 245 17.27 16.02 0.09
N MET A 246 17.68 14.89 -0.49
CA MET A 246 18.08 13.69 0.25
C MET A 246 19.52 13.83 0.68
N VAL A 247 19.83 13.50 1.93
CA VAL A 247 21.16 13.69 2.53
C VAL A 247 21.62 12.39 3.17
N GLY A 248 22.80 11.95 2.79
CA GLY A 248 23.51 10.85 3.43
C GLY A 248 24.69 11.37 4.25
N LEU A 249 24.92 10.76 5.39
CA LEU A 249 25.96 11.14 6.34
C LEU A 249 27.11 10.13 6.33
N LYS A 250 28.33 10.63 6.51
CA LYS A 250 29.53 9.79 6.70
C LYS A 250 29.42 8.90 7.95
N ASN A 251 28.74 9.41 8.98
CA ASN A 251 28.48 8.68 10.22
C ASN A 251 27.09 8.99 10.77
N ARG A 252 26.24 7.99 10.86
CA ARG A 252 24.86 8.11 11.38
C ARG A 252 24.76 8.61 12.81
N VAL A 253 25.81 8.45 13.64
CA VAL A 253 25.83 8.96 15.01
C VAL A 253 25.67 10.49 15.05
N THR A 254 26.06 11.17 13.99
CA THR A 254 26.01 12.66 13.91
C THR A 254 24.63 13.17 13.42
N VAL A 255 23.68 12.32 13.11
CA VAL A 255 22.41 12.67 12.45
C VAL A 255 21.64 13.78 13.19
N PHE A 256 21.48 13.67 14.51
CA PHE A 256 20.76 14.68 15.29
C PHE A 256 21.50 16.03 15.37
N ARG A 257 22.82 16.00 15.31
CA ARG A 257 23.63 17.25 15.26
C ARG A 257 23.40 17.95 13.93
N VAL A 258 23.52 17.22 12.83
CA VAL A 258 23.31 17.77 11.48
C VAL A 258 21.87 18.23 11.30
N GLN A 259 20.90 17.45 11.74
CA GLN A 259 19.48 17.84 11.73
C GLN A 259 19.25 19.16 12.46
N ARG A 260 19.82 19.31 13.67
CA ARG A 260 19.70 20.55 14.44
C ARG A 260 20.37 21.72 13.72
N GLN A 261 21.57 21.51 13.16
CA GLN A 261 22.30 22.53 12.44
C GLN A 261 21.51 23.05 11.23
N ILE A 262 20.86 22.15 10.46
CA ILE A 262 20.01 22.52 9.33
C ILE A 262 18.75 23.24 9.82
N ASN A 263 18.07 22.73 10.86
CA ASN A 263 16.82 23.32 11.38
C ASN A 263 17.04 24.70 12.03
N THR A 264 18.27 25.03 12.43
CA THR A 264 18.62 26.32 13.00
C THR A 264 19.42 27.21 12.02
N PHE A 265 19.44 26.85 10.73
CA PHE A 265 20.08 27.63 9.69
C PHE A 265 19.48 29.05 9.63
N ALA A 266 20.33 30.07 9.68
CA ALA A 266 19.87 31.46 9.87
C ALA A 266 19.41 32.12 8.56
N ASP A 267 20.04 31.76 7.44
CA ASP A 267 19.83 32.43 6.16
C ASP A 267 18.51 31.99 5.50
N GLU A 268 18.06 30.77 5.76
CA GLU A 268 16.83 30.21 5.22
C GLU A 268 16.13 29.26 6.21
N PRO A 269 14.81 29.41 6.44
CA PRO A 269 14.07 28.51 7.34
C PRO A 269 13.92 27.14 6.69
N LEU A 270 14.67 26.15 7.16
CA LEU A 270 14.67 24.78 6.69
C LEU A 270 14.06 23.81 7.69
N THR A 271 13.65 22.65 7.20
CA THR A 271 13.25 21.49 8.00
C THR A 271 14.01 20.26 7.51
N ALA A 272 14.80 19.67 8.41
CA ALA A 272 15.44 18.38 8.20
C ALA A 272 14.68 17.31 9.01
N ILE A 273 14.28 16.24 8.36
CA ILE A 273 13.56 15.11 8.97
C ILE A 273 14.38 13.83 8.90
N LEU A 274 14.16 12.95 9.89
CA LEU A 274 14.62 11.56 9.81
C LEU A 274 13.49 10.75 9.17
N PRO A 275 13.68 10.20 7.95
CA PRO A 275 12.60 9.54 7.22
C PRO A 275 11.91 8.44 8.01
N GLY A 276 12.69 7.59 8.70
CA GLY A 276 12.13 6.49 9.50
C GLY A 276 11.28 6.96 10.69
N ALA A 277 11.72 8.01 11.41
CA ALA A 277 10.96 8.57 12.54
C ALA A 277 9.67 9.25 12.06
N THR A 278 9.77 10.03 10.98
CA THR A 278 8.61 10.70 10.37
C THR A 278 7.60 9.70 9.81
N LEU A 279 8.08 8.57 9.27
CA LEU A 279 7.21 7.48 8.83
C LEU A 279 6.45 6.87 10.03
N GLN A 280 7.08 6.71 11.19
CA GLN A 280 6.38 6.27 12.40
C GLN A 280 5.33 7.28 12.87
N GLU A 281 5.61 8.57 12.76
CA GLU A 281 4.62 9.62 13.04
C GLU A 281 3.42 9.50 12.09
N LEU A 282 3.64 9.34 10.79
CA LEU A 282 2.59 9.08 9.81
C LEU A 282 1.74 7.88 10.22
N TRP A 283 2.36 6.75 10.61
CA TRP A 283 1.64 5.55 11.05
C TRP A 283 0.88 5.76 12.36
N SER A 284 1.35 6.62 13.25
CA SER A 284 0.60 6.96 14.47
C SER A 284 -0.71 7.68 14.17
N LEU A 285 -0.72 8.55 13.15
CA LEU A 285 -1.90 9.26 12.67
C LEU A 285 -2.87 8.31 11.95
N VAL A 286 -2.36 7.52 11.02
CA VAL A 286 -3.17 6.55 10.26
C VAL A 286 -3.69 5.42 11.15
N GLY A 287 -2.95 5.06 12.20
CA GLY A 287 -3.31 3.98 13.13
C GLY A 287 -4.63 4.18 13.87
N VAL A 288 -5.16 5.40 13.94
CA VAL A 288 -6.53 5.64 14.47
C VAL A 288 -7.56 5.09 13.51
N ALA A 289 -7.42 5.38 12.22
CA ALA A 289 -8.32 4.86 11.18
C ALA A 289 -8.18 3.33 11.05
N GLU A 290 -6.96 2.80 11.12
CA GLU A 290 -6.72 1.35 11.12
C GLU A 290 -7.45 0.64 12.26
N ARG A 291 -7.35 1.17 13.49
CA ARG A 291 -8.07 0.59 14.65
C ARG A 291 -9.58 0.65 14.48
N ALA A 292 -10.10 1.73 13.92
CA ALA A 292 -11.53 1.85 13.62
C ALA A 292 -11.98 0.79 12.60
N LEU A 293 -11.22 0.59 11.51
CA LEU A 293 -11.51 -0.44 10.51
C LEU A 293 -11.45 -1.85 11.10
N LEU A 294 -10.46 -2.15 11.93
CA LEU A 294 -10.36 -3.45 12.62
C LEU A 294 -11.52 -3.66 13.61
N ALA A 295 -11.95 -2.60 14.32
CA ALA A 295 -13.13 -2.68 15.19
C ALA A 295 -14.40 -2.99 14.39
N VAL A 296 -14.61 -2.33 13.25
CA VAL A 296 -15.72 -2.62 12.34
C VAL A 296 -15.64 -4.07 11.83
N ALA A 297 -14.46 -4.52 11.40
CA ALA A 297 -14.27 -5.91 10.96
C ALA A 297 -14.58 -6.91 12.09
N ALA A 298 -14.18 -6.63 13.34
CA ALA A 298 -14.52 -7.46 14.49
C ALA A 298 -16.03 -7.52 14.75
N VAL A 299 -16.73 -6.40 14.65
CA VAL A 299 -18.19 -6.36 14.76
C VAL A 299 -18.85 -7.21 13.65
N VAL A 300 -18.36 -7.12 12.42
CA VAL A 300 -18.86 -7.93 11.30
C VAL A 300 -18.66 -9.44 11.57
N VAL A 301 -17.52 -9.83 12.15
CA VAL A 301 -17.29 -11.22 12.59
C VAL A 301 -18.29 -11.64 13.65
N VAL A 302 -18.54 -10.80 14.66
CA VAL A 302 -19.55 -11.09 15.70
C VAL A 302 -20.94 -11.27 15.10
N VAL A 303 -21.34 -10.43 14.14
CA VAL A 303 -22.62 -10.55 13.43
C VAL A 303 -22.67 -11.85 12.63
N GLY A 304 -21.58 -12.23 11.95
CA GLY A 304 -21.48 -13.49 11.22
C GLY A 304 -21.63 -14.71 12.16
N LEU A 305 -20.98 -14.67 13.33
CA LEU A 305 -21.12 -15.73 14.35
C LEU A 305 -22.51 -15.77 14.96
N ALA A 306 -23.15 -14.63 15.21
CA ALA A 306 -24.55 -14.59 15.64
C ALA A 306 -25.49 -15.21 14.61
N GLY A 307 -25.24 -14.96 13.32
CA GLY A 307 -25.93 -15.63 12.21
C GLY A 307 -25.74 -17.15 12.23
N LEU A 308 -24.51 -17.63 12.45
CA LEU A 308 -24.23 -19.05 12.63
C LEU A 308 -25.07 -19.66 13.76
N VAL A 309 -25.06 -19.02 14.94
CA VAL A 309 -25.82 -19.48 16.11
C VAL A 309 -27.33 -19.48 15.81
N ALA A 310 -27.85 -18.43 15.18
CA ALA A 310 -29.27 -18.31 14.82
C ALA A 310 -29.71 -19.44 13.87
N VAL A 311 -28.93 -19.69 12.83
CA VAL A 311 -29.19 -20.76 11.85
C VAL A 311 -29.13 -22.13 12.52
N MET A 312 -28.18 -22.38 13.40
CA MET A 312 -28.07 -23.63 14.14
C MET A 312 -29.26 -23.82 15.08
N ILE A 313 -29.71 -22.78 15.80
CA ILE A 313 -30.88 -22.86 16.69
C ILE A 313 -32.16 -23.12 15.89
N ALA A 314 -32.36 -22.40 14.78
CA ALA A 314 -33.52 -22.66 13.88
C ALA A 314 -33.51 -24.09 13.40
N GLY A 315 -32.31 -24.60 13.02
CA GLY A 315 -32.09 -25.97 12.62
C GLY A 315 -32.44 -27.05 13.66
N LEU A 316 -32.26 -26.73 14.96
CA LEU A 316 -32.61 -27.67 16.02
C LEU A 316 -34.11 -27.97 16.07
N GLY A 317 -34.95 -26.96 15.77
CA GLY A 317 -36.41 -27.15 15.70
C GLY A 317 -36.83 -28.20 14.68
N GLU A 318 -36.23 -28.16 13.49
CA GLU A 318 -36.51 -29.12 12.40
C GLU A 318 -35.92 -30.50 12.67
N ARG A 319 -34.85 -30.61 13.47
CA ARG A 319 -34.16 -31.87 13.78
C ARG A 319 -34.61 -32.52 15.09
N ARG A 320 -35.59 -31.99 15.79
CA ARG A 320 -36.04 -32.56 17.06
C ARG A 320 -36.32 -34.06 16.96
N ARG A 321 -37.01 -34.48 15.89
CA ARG A 321 -37.33 -35.87 15.64
C ARG A 321 -36.11 -36.75 15.37
N GLU A 322 -35.17 -36.26 14.55
CA GLU A 322 -33.90 -36.96 14.25
C GLU A 322 -33.03 -37.13 15.52
N LEU A 323 -32.91 -36.07 16.33
CA LEU A 323 -32.16 -36.10 17.59
C LEU A 323 -32.82 -37.03 18.62
N ALA A 324 -34.14 -37.08 18.66
CA ALA A 324 -34.91 -38.02 19.51
C ALA A 324 -34.67 -39.49 19.10
N ILE A 325 -34.68 -39.80 17.79
CA ILE A 325 -34.38 -41.14 17.26
C ILE A 325 -32.96 -41.54 17.59
N LEU A 326 -31.95 -40.66 17.38
CA LEU A 326 -30.57 -40.94 17.72
C LEU A 326 -30.37 -41.24 19.22
N ARG A 327 -31.07 -40.49 20.09
CA ARG A 327 -31.07 -40.76 21.54
C ARG A 327 -31.74 -42.07 21.90
N ALA A 328 -32.86 -42.40 21.27
CA ALA A 328 -33.59 -43.69 21.44
C ALA A 328 -32.69 -44.90 21.02
N LEU A 329 -31.81 -44.70 20.06
CA LEU A 329 -30.82 -45.68 19.61
C LEU A 329 -29.56 -45.71 20.48
N GLY A 330 -29.55 -44.98 21.60
CA GLY A 330 -28.42 -44.99 22.58
C GLY A 330 -27.37 -43.92 22.41
N ALA A 331 -27.58 -42.94 21.50
CA ALA A 331 -26.67 -41.79 21.37
C ALA A 331 -26.74 -40.93 22.65
N GLY A 332 -25.71 -40.93 23.45
CA GLY A 332 -25.59 -40.10 24.64
C GLY A 332 -25.49 -38.59 24.28
N PRO A 333 -25.70 -37.70 25.26
CA PRO A 333 -25.67 -36.25 25.08
C PRO A 333 -24.35 -35.73 24.48
N ARG A 334 -23.25 -36.39 24.77
CA ARG A 334 -21.90 -36.05 24.22
C ARG A 334 -21.82 -36.27 22.71
N HIS A 335 -22.54 -37.27 22.16
CA HIS A 335 -22.57 -37.53 20.74
C HIS A 335 -23.35 -36.47 19.99
N VAL A 336 -24.45 -35.99 20.54
CA VAL A 336 -25.28 -34.90 19.98
C VAL A 336 -24.47 -33.57 20.00
N LEU A 337 -23.81 -33.28 21.12
CA LEU A 337 -22.94 -32.13 21.25
C LEU A 337 -21.79 -32.17 20.23
N GLY A 338 -21.10 -33.30 20.11
CA GLY A 338 -20.01 -33.50 19.15
C GLY A 338 -20.47 -33.35 17.70
N LEU A 339 -21.68 -33.82 17.35
CA LEU A 339 -22.25 -33.66 16.02
C LEU A 339 -22.48 -32.17 15.66
N LEU A 340 -23.06 -31.40 16.58
CA LEU A 340 -23.32 -29.98 16.37
C LEU A 340 -22.03 -29.15 16.33
N MET A 341 -21.05 -29.49 17.18
CA MET A 341 -19.73 -28.87 17.12
C MET A 341 -19.01 -29.17 15.79
N LEU A 342 -19.07 -30.41 15.32
CA LEU A 342 -18.46 -30.81 14.05
C LEU A 342 -19.10 -30.03 12.88
N GLU A 343 -20.45 -29.90 12.89
CA GLU A 343 -21.15 -29.11 11.89
C GLU A 343 -20.70 -27.65 11.90
N SER A 344 -20.64 -27.03 13.08
CA SER A 344 -20.18 -25.65 13.23
C SER A 344 -18.74 -25.46 12.74
N VAL A 345 -17.83 -26.35 13.12
CA VAL A 345 -16.43 -26.30 12.65
C VAL A 345 -16.37 -26.45 11.13
N THR A 346 -17.18 -27.35 10.55
CA THR A 346 -17.22 -27.53 9.10
C THR A 346 -17.69 -26.26 8.39
N LEU A 347 -18.77 -25.61 8.88
CA LEU A 347 -19.27 -24.36 8.33
C LEU A 347 -18.26 -23.22 8.48
N ALA A 348 -17.60 -23.14 9.63
CA ALA A 348 -16.56 -22.15 9.87
C ALA A 348 -15.35 -22.34 8.93
N VAL A 349 -14.87 -23.55 8.77
CA VAL A 349 -13.76 -23.87 7.86
C VAL A 349 -14.12 -23.56 6.41
N LEU A 350 -15.32 -23.95 5.97
CA LEU A 350 -15.81 -23.60 4.63
C LEU A 350 -15.91 -22.08 4.45
N GLY A 351 -16.45 -21.36 5.44
CA GLY A 351 -16.52 -19.91 5.43
C GLY A 351 -15.16 -19.25 5.36
N ILE A 352 -14.19 -19.73 6.13
CA ILE A 352 -12.80 -19.25 6.11
C ILE A 352 -12.17 -19.49 4.73
N LEU A 353 -12.30 -20.67 4.16
CA LEU A 353 -11.76 -20.98 2.85
C LEU A 353 -12.37 -20.11 1.75
N CYS A 354 -13.71 -19.98 1.76
CA CYS A 354 -14.42 -19.09 0.83
C CYS A 354 -13.99 -17.62 1.03
N GLY A 355 -13.82 -17.17 2.28
CA GLY A 355 -13.35 -15.83 2.59
C GLY A 355 -11.93 -15.55 2.07
N LEU A 356 -11.02 -16.49 2.24
CA LEU A 356 -9.68 -16.40 1.67
C LEU A 356 -9.71 -16.36 0.14
N LEU A 357 -10.52 -17.20 -0.49
CA LEU A 357 -10.70 -17.18 -1.95
C LEU A 357 -11.27 -15.84 -2.43
N LEU A 358 -12.23 -15.25 -1.69
CA LEU A 358 -12.77 -13.93 -2.00
C LEU A 358 -11.71 -12.85 -1.92
N VAL A 359 -10.87 -12.82 -0.87
CA VAL A 359 -9.77 -11.85 -0.74
C VAL A 359 -8.80 -11.99 -1.90
N HIS A 360 -8.34 -13.20 -2.20
CA HIS A 360 -7.40 -13.43 -3.30
C HIS A 360 -8.02 -13.06 -4.66
N GLY A 361 -9.29 -13.39 -4.86
CA GLY A 361 -10.03 -13.00 -6.07
C GLY A 361 -10.17 -11.48 -6.21
N LEU A 362 -10.50 -10.78 -5.12
CA LEU A 362 -10.59 -9.32 -5.11
C LEU A 362 -9.22 -8.68 -5.39
N ILE A 363 -8.14 -9.16 -4.76
CA ILE A 363 -6.78 -8.67 -5.01
C ILE A 363 -6.38 -8.93 -6.47
N TRP A 364 -6.67 -10.09 -7.01
CA TRP A 364 -6.38 -10.42 -8.40
C TRP A 364 -7.14 -9.50 -9.38
N MET A 365 -8.42 -9.22 -9.11
CA MET A 365 -9.24 -8.34 -9.95
C MET A 365 -8.88 -6.86 -9.81
N SER A 366 -8.62 -6.38 -8.59
CA SER A 366 -8.41 -4.97 -8.30
C SER A 366 -6.93 -4.58 -8.19
N GLY A 367 -6.02 -5.53 -8.03
CA GLY A 367 -4.60 -5.28 -7.77
C GLY A 367 -3.94 -4.42 -8.85
N GLY A 368 -4.20 -4.73 -10.13
CA GLY A 368 -3.72 -3.92 -11.24
C GLY A 368 -4.21 -2.46 -11.17
N TRP A 369 -5.50 -2.25 -10.90
CA TRP A 369 -6.09 -0.92 -10.78
C TRP A 369 -5.56 -0.17 -9.54
N LEU A 370 -5.45 -0.82 -8.39
CA LEU A 370 -4.90 -0.23 -7.16
C LEU A 370 -3.44 0.18 -7.33
N THR A 371 -2.64 -0.67 -7.95
CA THR A 371 -1.25 -0.37 -8.27
C THR A 371 -1.14 0.83 -9.22
N THR A 372 -1.93 0.84 -10.31
CA THR A 372 -1.84 1.90 -11.33
C THR A 372 -2.46 3.22 -10.90
N THR A 373 -3.46 3.22 -10.00
CA THR A 373 -4.15 4.45 -9.57
C THR A 373 -3.56 5.03 -8.29
N TYR A 374 -3.20 4.16 -7.32
CA TYR A 374 -2.78 4.59 -5.99
C TYR A 374 -1.33 4.18 -5.65
N GLY A 375 -0.65 3.39 -6.48
CA GLY A 375 0.70 2.90 -6.19
C GLY A 375 0.76 1.87 -5.07
N ILE A 376 -0.37 1.22 -4.73
CA ILE A 376 -0.45 0.24 -3.65
C ILE A 376 -0.27 -1.15 -4.24
N TYR A 377 0.83 -1.80 -3.90
CA TYR A 377 1.08 -3.19 -4.25
C TYR A 377 0.45 -4.11 -3.20
N LEU A 378 -0.57 -4.86 -3.60
CA LEU A 378 -1.16 -5.92 -2.79
C LEU A 378 -0.55 -7.26 -3.21
N GLY A 379 0.17 -7.90 -2.30
CA GLY A 379 0.81 -9.18 -2.56
C GLY A 379 -0.21 -10.33 -2.62
N ILE A 380 -0.17 -11.12 -3.71
CA ILE A 380 -0.88 -12.41 -3.77
C ILE A 380 0.07 -13.45 -3.17
N GLY A 381 0.04 -13.61 -1.85
CA GLY A 381 0.89 -14.53 -1.12
C GLY A 381 0.12 -15.37 -0.11
N TRP A 382 0.83 -16.33 0.50
CA TRP A 382 0.30 -17.09 1.64
C TRP A 382 0.00 -16.14 2.80
N PRO A 383 -1.02 -16.45 3.63
CA PRO A 383 -1.34 -15.63 4.80
C PRO A 383 -0.14 -15.46 5.73
N SER A 384 0.05 -14.24 6.22
CA SER A 384 1.07 -13.91 7.22
C SER A 384 0.77 -14.57 8.57
N LEU A 385 1.75 -14.57 9.48
CA LEU A 385 1.55 -15.15 10.83
C LEU A 385 0.42 -14.45 11.60
N SER A 386 0.25 -13.13 11.43
CA SER A 386 -0.87 -12.37 12.01
C SER A 386 -2.21 -12.79 11.40
N GLU A 387 -2.28 -12.98 10.08
CA GLU A 387 -3.49 -13.45 9.39
C GLU A 387 -3.88 -14.86 9.86
N TRP A 388 -2.93 -15.78 9.99
CA TRP A 388 -3.19 -17.11 10.58
C TRP A 388 -3.71 -17.02 12.00
N GLY A 389 -3.18 -16.10 12.82
CA GLY A 389 -3.68 -15.83 14.17
C GLY A 389 -5.15 -15.37 14.17
N LEU A 390 -5.52 -14.46 13.26
CA LEU A 390 -6.90 -13.99 13.09
C LEU A 390 -7.84 -15.10 12.64
N LEU A 391 -7.43 -15.92 11.66
CA LEU A 391 -8.22 -17.07 11.20
C LEU A 391 -8.43 -18.10 12.32
N GLY A 392 -7.39 -18.36 13.10
CA GLY A 392 -7.48 -19.21 14.30
C GLY A 392 -8.45 -18.64 15.35
N ALA A 393 -8.44 -17.32 15.57
CA ALA A 393 -9.37 -16.66 16.48
C ALA A 393 -10.82 -16.76 16.01
N VAL A 394 -11.09 -16.57 14.70
CA VAL A 394 -12.43 -16.76 14.11
C VAL A 394 -12.90 -18.20 14.26
N LEU A 395 -12.03 -19.19 14.02
CA LEU A 395 -12.36 -20.59 14.20
C LEU A 395 -12.68 -20.91 15.67
N ALA A 396 -11.84 -20.45 16.60
CA ALA A 396 -12.07 -20.64 18.04
C ALA A 396 -13.37 -19.98 18.51
N ALA A 397 -13.63 -18.75 18.05
CA ALA A 397 -14.88 -18.04 18.35
C ALA A 397 -16.11 -18.78 17.77
N SER A 398 -16.00 -19.38 16.58
CA SER A 398 -17.07 -20.21 15.99
C SER A 398 -17.36 -21.45 16.83
N VAL A 399 -16.32 -22.11 17.33
CA VAL A 399 -16.44 -23.26 18.24
C VAL A 399 -17.14 -22.84 19.55
N LEU A 400 -16.71 -21.74 20.15
CA LEU A 400 -17.32 -21.20 21.37
C LEU A 400 -18.80 -20.82 21.15
N ALA A 401 -19.10 -20.14 20.05
CA ALA A 401 -20.47 -19.75 19.69
C ALA A 401 -21.37 -20.97 19.51
N SER A 402 -20.85 -22.08 18.98
CA SER A 402 -21.60 -23.34 18.79
C SER A 402 -22.00 -24.04 20.09
N LEU A 403 -21.37 -23.70 21.21
CA LEU A 403 -21.77 -24.24 22.52
C LEU A 403 -23.20 -23.82 22.91
N VAL A 404 -23.68 -22.67 22.45
CA VAL A 404 -25.02 -22.17 22.76
C VAL A 404 -26.11 -23.09 22.16
N PRO A 405 -26.14 -23.36 20.86
CA PRO A 405 -27.10 -24.31 20.29
C PRO A 405 -26.87 -25.74 20.78
N ALA A 406 -25.63 -26.15 20.99
CA ALA A 406 -25.29 -27.47 21.51
C ALA A 406 -25.85 -27.70 22.94
N TYR A 407 -25.72 -26.69 23.81
CA TYR A 407 -26.29 -26.76 25.15
C TYR A 407 -27.82 -26.76 25.12
N ARG A 408 -28.46 -26.00 24.25
CA ARG A 408 -29.92 -26.06 24.05
C ARG A 408 -30.37 -27.47 23.59
N ALA A 409 -29.70 -28.07 22.61
CA ALA A 409 -29.98 -29.41 22.14
C ALA A 409 -29.83 -30.47 23.26
N TYR A 410 -28.87 -30.31 24.14
CA TYR A 410 -28.66 -31.17 25.31
C TYR A 410 -29.88 -31.19 26.24
N ARG A 411 -30.54 -30.05 26.44
CA ARG A 411 -31.72 -29.92 27.33
C ARG A 411 -33.02 -30.48 26.74
N TYR A 412 -33.13 -30.73 25.42
CA TYR A 412 -34.29 -31.33 24.86
C TYR A 412 -34.45 -32.78 25.32
N ALA A 413 -35.58 -33.07 25.99
CA ALA A 413 -35.92 -34.42 26.44
C ALA A 413 -36.32 -35.33 25.26
N VAL A 414 -36.09 -36.65 25.37
CA VAL A 414 -36.48 -37.63 24.37
C VAL A 414 -38.02 -37.61 24.19
N ALA A 415 -38.78 -37.42 25.27
CA ALA A 415 -40.24 -37.35 25.27
C ALA A 415 -40.77 -36.18 24.42
N ASP A 416 -40.13 -34.99 24.46
CA ASP A 416 -40.57 -33.82 23.70
C ASP A 416 -40.37 -33.98 22.19
N GLY A 417 -39.45 -34.86 21.79
CA GLY A 417 -39.16 -35.14 20.39
C GLY A 417 -40.14 -36.13 19.71
N MET A 418 -40.87 -36.92 20.49
CA MET A 418 -41.82 -37.95 19.98
C MET A 418 -43.29 -37.50 19.98
N THR A 419 -43.63 -36.43 20.67
CA THR A 419 -44.98 -35.87 20.65
C THR A 419 -45.24 -35.11 19.35
N ILE A 420 -46.22 -35.53 18.57
CA ILE A 420 -46.73 -34.75 17.42
C ILE A 420 -47.63 -33.67 18.01
N ARG A 421 -47.20 -32.42 17.96
CA ARG A 421 -48.09 -31.26 18.14
C ARG A 421 -48.87 -31.10 16.81
N MET A 422 -50.17 -31.50 16.83
CA MET A 422 -51.14 -31.12 15.79
C MET A 422 -51.34 -29.59 15.86
#